data_2e46229ff54652226e850d7d9e6f0524
#
_entry.id   2e46229ff54652226e850d7d9e6f0524
#
_cell.length_a   1.000
_cell.length_b   1.000
_cell.length_c   1.000
_cell.angle_alpha   90.00
_cell.angle_beta   90.00
_cell.angle_gamma   90.00
#
_symmetry.space_group_name_H-M   'P 1'
#
loop_
_entity.id
_entity.type
_entity.pdbx_description
1 polymer ?
#
loop_
_entity_poly.entity_id
_entity_poly.type
_entity_poly.pdbx_seq_one_letter_code
_entity_poly.pdbx_strand_id
1 'polypeptide(L)'
;MLGWAGLTGCSSDSPASAPASSAASAVRSGASSAASAASSAAASAAASAQAAASSALDNVKGGLDAKADVTLGPLTTGSDGRTDVPVKVTNHDAKSRRYTVLVNFKNQSGTVVDVSALNVPEVAAGATADATARSNRTLTGTVTAEVLSALRY
;
A
#
# COMPACT_ATOMS: atom_id res chain seq x y z
N MET A 1 -4.80 -7.97 49.35
CA MET A 1 -3.60 -8.03 50.18
C MET A 1 -2.39 -7.81 49.33
N LEU A 2 -1.71 -6.72 49.62
CA LEU A 2 -0.29 -6.46 49.56
C LEU A 2 0.32 -6.50 48.14
N GLY A 3 1.02 -5.51 47.69
CA GLY A 3 1.65 -4.33 48.32
C GLY A 3 2.76 -3.88 47.39
N TRP A 4 2.93 -2.59 47.29
CA TRP A 4 3.85 -2.16 46.39
C TRP A 4 4.63 -0.96 46.81
N ALA A 5 5.83 -1.08 47.10
CA ALA A 5 6.77 -0.02 47.31
C ALA A 5 7.48 0.23 45.96
N GLY A 6 7.67 1.39 45.44
CA GLY A 6 8.15 2.65 45.97
C GLY A 6 9.65 2.70 45.89
N LEU A 7 10.19 3.38 44.87
CA LEU A 7 11.57 3.85 44.94
C LEU A 7 11.70 5.14 44.11
N THR A 8 11.59 6.20 44.84
CA THR A 8 12.11 7.51 44.54
C THR A 8 13.62 7.48 44.65
N GLY A 9 14.27 7.92 43.62
CA GLY A 9 15.71 8.19 43.57
C GLY A 9 15.95 9.56 42.96
N CYS A 10 15.79 10.59 43.73
CA CYS A 10 16.38 11.88 43.45
C CYS A 10 17.88 11.81 43.81
N SER A 11 18.72 12.18 42.91
CA SER A 11 20.05 12.69 43.25
C SER A 11 20.33 13.93 42.41
N SER A 12 20.16 15.02 43.07
CA SER A 12 20.70 16.30 42.71
C SER A 12 22.21 16.24 42.84
N ASP A 13 22.91 16.56 41.78
CA ASP A 13 24.20 17.22 41.90
C ASP A 13 24.50 17.98 40.62
N SER A 14 24.47 19.30 40.75
CA SER A 14 25.11 20.19 39.80
C SER A 14 26.53 20.43 40.24
N PRO A 15 27.50 20.59 39.32
CA PRO A 15 27.87 21.94 38.97
C PRO A 15 28.19 22.18 37.48
N ALA A 16 27.73 23.34 37.08
CA ALA A 16 28.24 24.27 36.10
C ALA A 16 29.33 23.89 35.12
N SER A 17 29.13 24.38 33.90
CA SER A 17 30.11 24.63 32.84
C SER A 17 30.22 23.50 31.79
N ALA A 18 29.30 23.53 30.84
CA ALA A 18 29.53 22.97 29.54
C ALA A 18 29.28 24.03 28.44
N PRO A 19 30.19 24.18 27.48
CA PRO A 19 30.06 25.17 26.44
C PRO A 19 28.91 24.87 25.49
N ALA A 20 28.19 25.90 25.10
CA ALA A 20 27.01 25.88 24.28
C ALA A 20 27.17 25.38 22.84
N SER A 21 28.28 24.78 22.50
CA SER A 21 28.62 24.33 21.15
C SER A 21 28.13 22.91 20.82
N SER A 22 27.82 22.08 21.82
CA SER A 22 27.46 20.68 21.62
C SER A 22 26.00 20.45 21.32
N ALA A 23 25.14 21.37 21.75
CA ALA A 23 23.68 21.21 21.59
C ALA A 23 23.19 21.38 20.13
N ALA A 24 23.86 22.21 19.34
CA ALA A 24 23.47 22.47 17.95
C ALA A 24 23.75 21.30 17.02
N SER A 25 24.79 20.50 17.31
CA SER A 25 25.14 19.32 16.50
C SER A 25 24.19 18.13 16.75
N ALA A 26 23.76 17.96 17.99
CA ALA A 26 22.85 16.88 18.35
C ALA A 26 21.46 17.03 17.71
N VAL A 27 20.94 18.27 17.62
CA VAL A 27 19.64 18.55 17.01
C VAL A 27 19.66 18.30 15.50
N ARG A 28 20.75 18.63 14.82
CA ARG A 28 20.89 18.36 13.38
C ARG A 28 20.99 16.86 13.06
N SER A 29 21.68 16.10 13.89
CA SER A 29 21.79 14.65 13.71
C SER A 29 20.45 13.95 13.96
N GLY A 30 19.68 14.39 14.92
CA GLY A 30 18.36 13.84 15.22
C GLY A 30 17.35 14.08 14.11
N ALA A 31 17.35 15.28 13.52
CA ALA A 31 16.44 15.61 12.43
C ALA A 31 16.74 14.80 11.15
N SER A 32 18.04 14.59 10.83
CA SER A 32 18.42 13.79 9.67
C SER A 32 18.06 12.31 9.84
N SER A 33 18.21 11.76 11.04
CA SER A 33 17.86 10.38 11.34
C SER A 33 16.36 10.13 11.27
N ALA A 34 15.56 11.09 11.75
CA ALA A 34 14.11 10.98 11.69
C ALA A 34 13.58 11.05 10.25
N ALA A 35 14.13 11.91 9.41
CA ALA A 35 13.77 12.00 8.00
C ALA A 35 14.15 10.74 7.22
N SER A 36 15.31 10.16 7.47
CA SER A 36 15.76 8.91 6.86
C SER A 36 14.91 7.72 7.31
N ALA A 37 14.52 7.66 8.58
CA ALA A 37 13.65 6.61 9.11
C ALA A 37 12.23 6.68 8.50
N ALA A 38 11.68 7.88 8.32
CA ALA A 38 10.37 8.06 7.70
C ALA A 38 10.37 7.64 6.22
N SER A 39 11.43 7.97 5.48
CA SER A 39 11.59 7.55 4.07
C SER A 39 11.72 6.04 3.94
N SER A 40 12.50 5.41 4.81
CA SER A 40 12.68 3.95 4.84
C SER A 40 11.40 3.22 5.22
N ALA A 41 10.62 3.74 6.17
CA ALA A 41 9.35 3.16 6.57
C ALA A 41 8.32 3.22 5.44
N ALA A 42 8.24 4.32 4.67
CA ALA A 42 7.36 4.45 3.53
C ALA A 42 7.72 3.48 2.40
N ALA A 43 9.02 3.33 2.09
CA ALA A 43 9.52 2.38 1.10
C ALA A 43 9.25 0.93 1.53
N SER A 44 9.45 0.60 2.81
CA SER A 44 9.19 -0.72 3.37
C SER A 44 7.70 -1.06 3.33
N ALA A 45 6.82 -0.10 3.60
CA ALA A 45 5.37 -0.31 3.53
C ALA A 45 4.91 -0.60 2.10
N ALA A 46 5.43 0.10 1.11
CA ALA A 46 5.14 -0.17 -0.29
C ALA A 46 5.65 -1.55 -0.73
N ALA A 47 6.87 -1.92 -0.34
CA ALA A 47 7.44 -3.23 -0.62
C ALA A 47 6.65 -4.35 0.06
N SER A 48 6.20 -4.16 1.30
CA SER A 48 5.37 -5.14 2.02
C SER A 48 4.01 -5.33 1.37
N ALA A 49 3.36 -4.25 0.91
CA ALA A 49 2.09 -4.34 0.18
C ALA A 49 2.26 -5.11 -1.13
N GLN A 50 3.34 -4.87 -1.86
CA GLN A 50 3.64 -5.58 -3.09
C GLN A 50 3.96 -7.05 -2.84
N ALA A 51 4.69 -7.39 -1.79
CA ALA A 51 4.99 -8.77 -1.40
C ALA A 51 3.72 -9.51 -0.97
N ALA A 52 2.84 -8.87 -0.21
CA ALA A 52 1.55 -9.45 0.19
C ALA A 52 0.65 -9.72 -1.03
N ALA A 53 0.63 -8.80 -1.99
CA ALA A 53 -0.10 -8.97 -3.23
C ALA A 53 0.45 -10.13 -4.08
N SER A 54 1.78 -10.25 -4.17
CA SER A 54 2.43 -11.36 -4.87
C SER A 54 2.14 -12.70 -4.19
N SER A 55 2.16 -12.76 -2.86
CA SER A 55 1.83 -13.97 -2.11
C SER A 55 0.37 -14.39 -2.27
N ALA A 56 -0.55 -13.44 -2.42
CA ALA A 56 -1.95 -13.74 -2.72
C ALA A 56 -2.10 -14.39 -4.10
N LEU A 57 -1.27 -14.00 -5.06
CA LEU A 57 -1.21 -14.60 -6.39
C LEU A 57 -0.62 -16.02 -6.37
N ASP A 58 0.44 -16.26 -5.59
CA ASP A 58 1.08 -17.55 -5.47
C ASP A 58 0.15 -18.60 -4.85
N ASN A 59 -0.82 -18.17 -4.04
CA ASN A 59 -1.83 -19.05 -3.47
C ASN A 59 -2.92 -19.47 -4.48
N VAL A 60 -3.04 -18.79 -5.62
CA VAL A 60 -3.94 -19.18 -6.71
C VAL A 60 -3.21 -20.16 -7.64
N LYS A 61 -2.91 -21.35 -7.13
CA LYS A 61 -2.27 -22.41 -7.91
C LYS A 61 -3.17 -22.83 -9.07
N GLY A 62 -2.66 -22.65 -10.28
CA GLY A 62 -3.33 -23.07 -11.51
C GLY A 62 -4.18 -21.98 -12.18
N GLY A 63 -4.09 -20.72 -11.72
CA GLY A 63 -4.70 -19.60 -12.41
C GLY A 63 -4.04 -19.33 -13.76
N LEU A 64 -4.87 -19.07 -14.78
CA LEU A 64 -4.41 -18.66 -16.11
C LEU A 64 -4.31 -17.13 -16.17
N ASP A 65 -3.29 -16.62 -16.86
CA ASP A 65 -3.18 -15.18 -17.12
C ASP A 65 -4.43 -14.66 -17.85
N ALA A 66 -5.03 -13.64 -17.32
CA ALA A 66 -6.27 -13.05 -17.81
C ALA A 66 -6.18 -11.52 -17.94
N LYS A 67 -4.97 -10.97 -18.09
CA LYS A 67 -4.81 -9.51 -18.25
C LYS A 67 -5.58 -8.98 -19.46
N ALA A 68 -5.67 -9.75 -20.53
CA ALA A 68 -6.42 -9.37 -21.72
C ALA A 68 -7.94 -9.31 -21.49
N ASP A 69 -8.44 -10.00 -20.47
CA ASP A 69 -9.85 -10.02 -20.10
C ASP A 69 -10.26 -8.79 -19.24
N VAL A 70 -9.27 -7.98 -18.80
CA VAL A 70 -9.46 -6.88 -17.86
C VAL A 70 -9.26 -5.53 -18.54
N THR A 71 -10.24 -4.66 -18.41
CA THR A 71 -10.17 -3.26 -18.87
C THR A 71 -10.37 -2.31 -17.70
N LEU A 72 -9.54 -1.28 -17.61
CA LEU A 72 -9.68 -0.22 -16.61
C LEU A 72 -10.42 0.97 -17.21
N GLY A 73 -11.34 1.54 -16.45
CA GLY A 73 -12.01 2.79 -16.79
C GLY A 73 -11.30 4.03 -16.25
N PRO A 74 -11.90 5.21 -16.40
CA PRO A 74 -11.33 6.45 -15.92
C PRO A 74 -11.24 6.48 -14.39
N LEU A 75 -10.13 7.01 -13.87
CA LEU A 75 -9.94 7.18 -12.44
C LEU A 75 -10.80 8.32 -11.91
N THR A 76 -11.36 8.13 -10.74
CA THR A 76 -12.06 9.16 -9.98
C THR A 76 -11.48 9.24 -8.57
N THR A 77 -11.28 10.45 -8.07
CA THR A 77 -10.82 10.66 -6.70
C THR A 77 -12.01 11.11 -5.86
N GLY A 78 -12.29 10.35 -4.81
CA GLY A 78 -13.34 10.65 -3.86
C GLY A 78 -12.99 11.83 -2.95
N SER A 79 -13.99 12.32 -2.23
CA SER A 79 -13.82 13.41 -1.25
C SER A 79 -12.90 13.03 -0.08
N ASP A 80 -12.67 11.76 0.14
CA ASP A 80 -11.74 11.20 1.13
C ASP A 80 -10.29 11.10 0.59
N GLY A 81 -10.04 11.57 -0.62
CA GLY A 81 -8.74 11.54 -1.29
C GLY A 81 -8.32 10.16 -1.79
N ARG A 82 -9.19 9.15 -1.71
CA ARG A 82 -8.93 7.84 -2.29
C ARG A 82 -9.30 7.84 -3.77
N THR A 83 -8.55 7.07 -4.53
CA THR A 83 -8.77 6.95 -5.97
C THR A 83 -9.48 5.63 -6.27
N ASP A 84 -10.58 5.72 -6.97
CA ASP A 84 -11.35 4.61 -7.47
C ASP A 84 -11.11 4.45 -8.97
N VAL A 85 -10.95 3.21 -9.43
CA VAL A 85 -10.87 2.87 -10.84
C VAL A 85 -11.88 1.77 -11.17
N PRO A 86 -12.81 2.01 -12.09
CA PRO A 86 -13.71 0.97 -12.58
C PRO A 86 -12.88 -0.11 -13.28
N VAL A 87 -13.16 -1.36 -12.95
CA VAL A 87 -12.53 -2.54 -13.54
C VAL A 87 -13.62 -3.36 -14.22
N LYS A 88 -13.47 -3.55 -15.50
CA LYS A 88 -14.36 -4.39 -16.29
C LYS A 88 -13.65 -5.68 -16.64
N VAL A 89 -14.23 -6.81 -16.29
CA VAL A 89 -13.70 -8.14 -16.56
C VAL A 89 -14.63 -8.86 -17.50
N THR A 90 -14.16 -9.25 -18.69
CA THR A 90 -14.92 -10.01 -19.68
C THR A 90 -14.40 -11.44 -19.72
N ASN A 91 -15.26 -12.39 -19.46
CA ASN A 91 -14.89 -13.80 -19.51
C ASN A 91 -14.99 -14.33 -20.95
N HIS A 92 -13.85 -14.51 -21.61
CA HIS A 92 -13.77 -15.10 -22.95
C HIS A 92 -13.70 -16.63 -22.95
N ASP A 93 -13.75 -17.27 -21.77
CA ASP A 93 -13.78 -18.73 -21.68
C ASP A 93 -15.18 -19.30 -21.93
N ALA A 94 -15.24 -20.56 -22.33
CA ALA A 94 -16.49 -21.30 -22.51
C ALA A 94 -17.15 -21.75 -21.19
N LYS A 95 -16.50 -21.48 -20.05
CA LYS A 95 -16.97 -21.83 -18.70
C LYS A 95 -17.00 -20.60 -17.81
N SER A 96 -17.82 -20.65 -16.78
CA SER A 96 -17.77 -19.66 -15.70
C SER A 96 -16.39 -19.64 -15.04
N ARG A 97 -15.88 -18.46 -14.75
CA ARG A 97 -14.55 -18.25 -14.14
C ARG A 97 -14.62 -17.20 -13.03
N ARG A 98 -13.74 -17.36 -12.07
CA ARG A 98 -13.44 -16.35 -11.05
C ARG A 98 -12.17 -15.61 -11.42
N TYR A 99 -12.07 -14.35 -11.02
CA TYR A 99 -10.91 -13.54 -11.31
C TYR A 99 -10.34 -12.91 -10.06
N THR A 100 -9.02 -12.89 -9.98
CA THR A 100 -8.28 -12.05 -9.03
C THR A 100 -7.44 -11.06 -9.84
N VAL A 101 -7.69 -9.78 -9.62
CA VAL A 101 -7.05 -8.69 -10.36
C VAL A 101 -6.24 -7.85 -9.39
N LEU A 102 -5.01 -7.57 -9.74
CA LEU A 102 -4.13 -6.62 -9.04
C LEU A 102 -3.99 -5.36 -9.88
N VAL A 103 -4.29 -4.24 -9.27
CA VAL A 103 -4.19 -2.92 -9.89
C VAL A 103 -3.14 -2.10 -9.16
N ASN A 104 -2.14 -1.62 -9.89
CA ASN A 104 -1.16 -0.66 -9.41
C ASN A 104 -1.66 0.76 -9.64
N PHE A 105 -1.50 1.59 -8.63
CA PHE A 105 -1.61 3.04 -8.77
C PHE A 105 -0.21 3.63 -8.84
N LYS A 106 0.04 4.43 -9.87
CA LYS A 106 1.33 5.07 -10.14
C LYS A 106 1.17 6.58 -10.09
N ASN A 107 2.18 7.28 -9.58
CA ASN A 107 2.24 8.74 -9.67
C ASN A 107 2.69 9.19 -11.06
N GLN A 108 2.75 10.50 -11.26
CA GLN A 108 3.19 11.10 -12.53
C GLN A 108 4.61 10.69 -12.95
N SER A 109 5.45 10.31 -12.00
CA SER A 109 6.81 9.80 -12.27
C SER A 109 6.84 8.32 -12.63
N GLY A 110 5.70 7.63 -12.69
CA GLY A 110 5.61 6.20 -12.96
C GLY A 110 5.92 5.31 -11.73
N THR A 111 6.14 5.91 -10.57
CA THR A 111 6.39 5.16 -9.33
C THR A 111 5.09 4.59 -8.77
N VAL A 112 5.09 3.32 -8.38
CA VAL A 112 3.95 2.69 -7.72
C VAL A 112 3.77 3.30 -6.34
N VAL A 113 2.61 3.89 -6.10
CA VAL A 113 2.26 4.54 -4.83
C VAL A 113 1.26 3.72 -4.03
N ASP A 114 0.50 2.85 -4.68
CA ASP A 114 -0.40 1.91 -4.01
C ASP A 114 -0.72 0.70 -4.91
N VAL A 115 -1.21 -0.37 -4.29
CA VAL A 115 -1.66 -1.59 -4.99
C VAL A 115 -2.99 -2.03 -4.39
N SER A 116 -3.97 -2.28 -5.23
CA SER A 116 -5.27 -2.81 -4.83
C SER A 116 -5.47 -4.22 -5.38
N ALA A 117 -5.91 -5.14 -4.54
CA ALA A 117 -6.32 -6.48 -4.94
C ALA A 117 -7.84 -6.55 -5.01
N LEU A 118 -8.35 -7.08 -6.09
CA LEU A 118 -9.76 -7.18 -6.38
C LEU A 118 -10.12 -8.63 -6.71
N ASN A 119 -11.11 -9.17 -6.01
CA ASN A 119 -11.69 -10.46 -6.35
C ASN A 119 -13.02 -10.23 -7.06
N VAL A 120 -13.12 -10.72 -8.28
CA VAL A 120 -14.36 -10.73 -9.05
C VAL A 120 -14.96 -12.11 -8.91
N PRO A 121 -16.21 -12.22 -8.39
CA PRO A 121 -16.88 -13.49 -8.22
C PRO A 121 -17.13 -14.13 -9.59
N GLU A 122 -17.76 -15.27 -9.59
CA GLU A 122 -18.03 -16.05 -10.79
C GLU A 122 -18.65 -15.23 -11.92
N VAL A 123 -17.94 -15.16 -13.03
CA VAL A 123 -18.39 -14.53 -14.29
C VAL A 123 -18.74 -15.64 -15.26
N ALA A 124 -19.99 -15.66 -15.73
CA ALA A 124 -20.45 -16.66 -16.68
C ALA A 124 -19.68 -16.61 -18.02
N ALA A 125 -19.70 -17.69 -18.76
CA ALA A 125 -19.08 -17.75 -20.08
C ALA A 125 -19.58 -16.64 -21.00
N GLY A 126 -18.68 -15.87 -21.60
CA GLY A 126 -18.99 -14.75 -22.48
C GLY A 126 -19.56 -13.52 -21.78
N ALA A 127 -19.76 -13.55 -20.48
CA ALA A 127 -20.30 -12.44 -19.72
C ALA A 127 -19.23 -11.43 -19.30
N THR A 128 -19.67 -10.25 -18.93
CA THR A 128 -18.83 -9.18 -18.37
C THR A 128 -19.29 -8.86 -16.96
N ALA A 129 -18.35 -8.68 -16.05
CA ALA A 129 -18.59 -8.20 -14.70
C ALA A 129 -17.88 -6.86 -14.48
N ASP A 130 -18.56 -5.96 -13.81
CA ASP A 130 -18.01 -4.67 -13.39
C ASP A 130 -17.65 -4.73 -11.89
N ALA A 131 -16.52 -4.17 -11.57
CA ALA A 131 -16.04 -4.05 -10.20
C ALA A 131 -15.28 -2.73 -10.05
N THR A 132 -14.91 -2.35 -8.84
CA THR A 132 -14.14 -1.12 -8.59
C THR A 132 -12.93 -1.45 -7.74
N ALA A 133 -11.75 -1.12 -8.24
CA ALA A 133 -10.54 -1.13 -7.44
C ALA A 133 -10.39 0.24 -6.77
N ARG A 134 -10.19 0.24 -5.46
CA ARG A 134 -10.03 1.44 -4.65
C ARG A 134 -8.66 1.46 -4.01
N SER A 135 -8.02 2.62 -3.99
CA SER A 135 -6.75 2.78 -3.31
C SER A 135 -6.91 2.58 -1.79
N ASN A 136 -5.91 1.95 -1.17
CA ASN A 136 -5.91 1.70 0.28
C ASN A 136 -5.60 2.96 1.09
N ARG A 137 -5.03 3.96 0.44
CA ARG A 137 -4.62 5.23 1.06
C ARG A 137 -5.07 6.42 0.23
N THR A 138 -5.03 7.59 0.82
CA THR A 138 -5.16 8.87 0.12
C THR A 138 -4.00 9.03 -0.84
N LEU A 139 -4.31 9.29 -2.11
CA LEU A 139 -3.32 9.54 -3.15
C LEU A 139 -3.38 11.03 -3.52
N THR A 140 -2.22 11.65 -3.66
CA THR A 140 -2.09 13.07 -3.99
C THR A 140 -1.45 13.25 -5.36
N GLY A 141 -1.88 14.29 -6.07
CA GLY A 141 -1.39 14.60 -7.42
C GLY A 141 -2.03 13.73 -8.50
N THR A 142 -1.43 13.77 -9.68
CA THR A 142 -1.90 12.97 -10.81
C THR A 142 -1.54 11.51 -10.62
N VAL A 143 -2.54 10.65 -10.64
CA VAL A 143 -2.40 9.20 -10.48
C VAL A 143 -2.88 8.50 -11.74
N THR A 144 -2.19 7.44 -12.11
CA THR A 144 -2.58 6.51 -13.16
C THR A 144 -2.76 5.11 -12.60
N ALA A 145 -3.63 4.30 -13.20
CA ALA A 145 -3.81 2.91 -12.81
C ALA A 145 -3.38 1.97 -13.93
N GLU A 146 -2.82 0.84 -13.55
CA GLU A 146 -2.40 -0.20 -14.47
C GLU A 146 -2.70 -1.58 -13.88
N VAL A 147 -3.13 -2.52 -14.72
CA VAL A 147 -3.29 -3.91 -14.31
C VAL A 147 -1.92 -4.55 -14.13
N LEU A 148 -1.53 -4.81 -12.90
CA LEU A 148 -0.29 -5.52 -12.58
C LEU A 148 -0.39 -6.98 -12.98
N SER A 149 -1.47 -7.64 -12.56
CA SER A 149 -1.75 -9.04 -12.85
C SER A 149 -3.24 -9.31 -12.79
N ALA A 150 -3.69 -10.24 -13.59
CA ALA A 150 -5.04 -10.78 -13.50
C ALA A 150 -4.96 -12.30 -13.71
N LEU A 151 -5.58 -13.04 -12.83
CA LEU A 151 -5.66 -14.50 -12.89
C LEU A 151 -7.12 -14.93 -12.92
N ARG A 152 -7.41 -15.91 -13.76
CA ARG A 152 -8.71 -16.61 -13.77
C ARG A 152 -8.55 -18.06 -13.31
N TYR A 153 -9.51 -18.60 -12.63
CA TYR A 153 -9.52 -19.98 -12.11
C TYR A 153 -10.93 -20.54 -12.02
#